data_37a8b1cad3fc2fc7b07e6d30a930eea5
#
_entry.id   37a8b1cad3fc2fc7b07e6d30a930eea5
#
_cell.length_a   1.000
_cell.length_b   1.000
_cell.length_c   1.000
_cell.angle_alpha   90.00
_cell.angle_beta   90.00
_cell.angle_gamma   90.00
#
_symmetry.space_group_name_H-M   'P 1'
#
loop_
_entity.id
_entity.type
_entity.pdbx_description
1 polymer ?
#
loop_
_entity_poly.entity_id
_entity_poly.type
_entity_poly.pdbx_seq_one_letter_code
_entity_poly.pdbx_strand_id
1 'polypeptide(L)'
;TLAQMFASEYPREKFDVFVIADNCNDATAARVRAAGATAFERTDKVLRGKGQALDWCLKTHKDTFAEYDAVALVDADGIVDPRFLAEISASLSHPEVKVVQAWYGVSNPDAGWRTALTWAGFALINGLRPAGRTHWGGTADIKGSGMAFRSEVLLAYGWPAYSIVEDIEF
;
A
#
# COMPACT_ATOMS: atom_id res chain seq x y z
N THR A 1 -4.01 -10.67 5.31
CA THR A 1 -4.16 -9.58 4.31
C THR A 1 -4.98 -10.02 3.11
N LEU A 2 -4.60 -11.05 2.30
CA LEU A 2 -5.35 -11.45 1.10
C LEU A 2 -6.83 -11.75 1.36
N ALA A 3 -7.14 -12.57 2.38
CA ALA A 3 -8.52 -12.89 2.73
C ALA A 3 -9.35 -11.64 3.08
N GLN A 4 -8.73 -10.65 3.73
CA GLN A 4 -9.38 -9.38 4.06
C GLN A 4 -9.60 -8.51 2.83
N MET A 5 -8.63 -8.46 1.90
CA MET A 5 -8.79 -7.75 0.62
C MET A 5 -9.99 -8.32 -0.17
N PHE A 6 -10.09 -9.64 -0.25
CA PHE A 6 -11.21 -10.28 -0.94
C PHE A 6 -12.56 -10.22 -0.19
N ALA A 7 -12.53 -9.93 1.12
CA ALA A 7 -13.72 -9.67 1.92
C ALA A 7 -14.07 -8.17 2.01
N SER A 8 -13.45 -7.33 1.17
CA SER A 8 -13.72 -5.89 1.13
C SER A 8 -15.16 -5.59 0.74
N GLU A 9 -15.71 -4.50 1.30
CA GLU A 9 -17.02 -3.92 0.95
C GLU A 9 -16.95 -3.11 -0.37
N TYR A 10 -16.10 -3.51 -1.29
CA TYR A 10 -15.92 -2.90 -2.61
C TYR A 10 -16.21 -3.92 -3.71
N PRO A 11 -16.86 -3.56 -4.83
CA PRO A 11 -17.25 -4.52 -5.87
C PRO A 11 -16.05 -5.32 -6.37
N ARG A 12 -16.15 -6.65 -6.30
CA ARG A 12 -15.04 -7.57 -6.60
C ARG A 12 -14.50 -7.42 -8.02
N GLU A 13 -15.35 -7.10 -8.95
CA GLU A 13 -15.03 -6.90 -10.36
C GLU A 13 -14.31 -5.58 -10.65
N LYS A 14 -14.14 -4.72 -9.63
CA LYS A 14 -13.48 -3.41 -9.77
C LYS A 14 -12.06 -3.38 -9.21
N PHE A 15 -11.54 -4.48 -8.71
CA PHE A 15 -10.16 -4.52 -8.23
C PHE A 15 -9.52 -5.88 -8.43
N ASP A 16 -8.23 -5.88 -8.62
CA ASP A 16 -7.38 -7.06 -8.60
C ASP A 16 -6.31 -6.92 -7.52
N VAL A 17 -5.82 -8.06 -7.06
CA VAL A 17 -4.78 -8.13 -6.04
C VAL A 17 -3.52 -8.75 -6.64
N PHE A 18 -2.45 -7.98 -6.61
CA PHE A 18 -1.13 -8.38 -7.05
C PHE A 18 -0.21 -8.53 -5.83
N VAL A 19 0.58 -9.57 -5.79
CA VAL A 19 1.55 -9.80 -4.73
C VAL A 19 2.93 -9.98 -5.35
N ILE A 20 3.89 -9.19 -4.90
CA ILE A 20 5.29 -9.35 -5.28
C ILE A 20 5.93 -10.38 -4.36
N ALA A 21 6.21 -11.55 -4.88
CA ALA A 21 6.96 -12.60 -4.19
C ALA A 21 8.46 -12.41 -4.45
N ASP A 22 9.08 -11.48 -3.67
CA ASP A 22 10.48 -11.11 -3.85
C ASP A 22 11.42 -12.07 -3.13
N ASN A 23 12.27 -12.75 -3.89
CA ASN A 23 13.24 -13.72 -3.39
C ASN A 23 12.64 -14.86 -2.54
N CYS A 24 11.37 -15.18 -2.74
CA CYS A 24 10.71 -16.29 -2.06
C CYS A 24 11.20 -17.63 -2.63
N ASN A 25 11.56 -18.55 -1.73
CA ASN A 25 11.97 -19.92 -2.06
C ASN A 25 11.00 -20.97 -1.48
N ASP A 26 9.85 -20.54 -1.03
CA ASP A 26 8.78 -21.33 -0.41
C ASP A 26 7.51 -21.34 -1.28
N ALA A 27 6.40 -21.80 -0.72
CA ALA A 27 5.12 -21.90 -1.41
C ALA A 27 4.36 -20.55 -1.51
N THR A 28 4.99 -19.39 -1.26
CA THR A 28 4.31 -18.08 -1.23
C THR A 28 3.57 -17.81 -2.53
N ALA A 29 4.23 -17.89 -3.68
CA ALA A 29 3.59 -17.62 -4.98
C ALA A 29 2.42 -18.57 -5.27
N ALA A 30 2.58 -19.87 -4.94
CA ALA A 30 1.53 -20.86 -5.11
C ALA A 30 0.31 -20.56 -4.22
N ARG A 31 0.53 -20.17 -2.97
CA ARG A 31 -0.54 -19.79 -2.02
C ARG A 31 -1.27 -18.53 -2.47
N VAL A 32 -0.55 -17.54 -3.01
CA VAL A 32 -1.12 -16.31 -3.57
C VAL A 32 -2.09 -16.65 -4.70
N ARG A 33 -1.65 -17.46 -5.66
CA ARG A 33 -2.48 -17.90 -6.79
C ARG A 33 -3.68 -18.73 -6.35
N ALA A 34 -3.49 -19.64 -5.40
CA ALA A 34 -4.57 -20.44 -4.83
C ALA A 34 -5.62 -19.58 -4.09
N ALA A 35 -5.23 -18.43 -3.57
CA ALA A 35 -6.15 -17.46 -2.96
C ALA A 35 -6.86 -16.56 -3.99
N GLY A 36 -6.59 -16.70 -5.30
CA GLY A 36 -7.22 -15.91 -6.37
C GLY A 36 -6.55 -14.57 -6.66
N ALA A 37 -5.32 -14.37 -6.17
CA ALA A 37 -4.50 -13.20 -6.47
C ALA A 37 -3.42 -13.52 -7.52
N THR A 38 -2.89 -12.50 -8.17
CA THR A 38 -1.78 -12.63 -9.11
C THR A 38 -0.45 -12.52 -8.36
N ALA A 39 0.44 -13.49 -8.55
CA ALA A 39 1.78 -13.47 -7.99
C ALA A 39 2.82 -13.07 -9.05
N PHE A 40 3.52 -11.99 -8.82
CA PHE A 40 4.72 -11.58 -9.56
C PHE A 40 5.96 -12.07 -8.81
N GLU A 41 6.68 -13.01 -9.41
CA GLU A 41 7.87 -13.59 -8.80
C GLU A 41 9.12 -12.85 -9.27
N ARG A 42 9.90 -12.35 -8.30
CA ARG A 42 11.17 -11.70 -8.55
C ARG A 42 12.28 -12.43 -7.80
N THR A 43 13.38 -12.67 -8.48
CA THR A 43 14.59 -13.21 -7.87
C THR A 43 15.75 -12.29 -8.19
N ASP A 44 16.22 -11.56 -7.21
CA ASP A 44 17.40 -10.70 -7.31
C ASP A 44 18.09 -10.65 -5.94
N LYS A 45 19.27 -11.25 -5.87
CA LYS A 45 20.03 -11.33 -4.62
C LYS A 45 20.91 -10.10 -4.36
N VAL A 46 21.05 -9.24 -5.35
CA VAL A 46 21.87 -8.03 -5.28
C VAL A 46 21.02 -6.82 -4.92
N LEU A 47 19.97 -6.56 -5.71
CA LEU A 47 19.04 -5.44 -5.49
C LEU A 47 17.85 -5.92 -4.63
N ARG A 48 18.06 -5.91 -3.31
CA ARG A 48 17.08 -6.39 -2.33
C ARG A 48 16.31 -5.23 -1.70
N GLY A 49 15.11 -5.54 -1.17
CA GLY A 49 14.29 -4.60 -0.43
C GLY A 49 13.00 -4.20 -1.15
N LYS A 50 12.07 -3.65 -0.37
CA LYS A 50 10.71 -3.31 -0.82
C LYS A 50 10.74 -2.30 -1.98
N GLY A 51 11.52 -1.23 -1.88
CA GLY A 51 11.64 -0.23 -2.94
C GLY A 51 12.14 -0.80 -4.26
N GLN A 52 13.16 -1.69 -4.22
CA GLN A 52 13.66 -2.37 -5.41
C GLN A 52 12.63 -3.33 -6.03
N ALA A 53 11.86 -4.01 -5.19
CA ALA A 53 10.81 -4.91 -5.66
C ALA A 53 9.64 -4.14 -6.28
N LEU A 54 9.27 -2.99 -5.70
CA LEU A 54 8.24 -2.10 -6.25
C LEU A 54 8.68 -1.49 -7.58
N ASP A 55 9.89 -0.95 -7.67
CA ASP A 55 10.44 -0.38 -8.90
C ASP A 55 10.49 -1.41 -10.03
N TRP A 56 11.00 -2.61 -9.74
CA TRP A 56 11.00 -3.72 -10.68
C TRP A 56 9.58 -4.08 -11.15
N CYS A 57 8.64 -4.17 -10.22
CA CYS A 57 7.26 -4.55 -10.52
C CYS A 57 6.60 -3.52 -11.44
N LEU A 58 6.71 -2.24 -11.11
CA LEU A 58 6.15 -1.14 -11.90
C LEU A 58 6.76 -1.07 -13.29
N LYS A 59 8.07 -1.30 -13.44
CA LYS A 59 8.75 -1.29 -14.75
C LYS A 59 8.37 -2.50 -15.60
N THR A 60 8.35 -3.69 -14.98
CA THR A 60 8.12 -4.96 -15.70
C THR A 60 6.66 -5.12 -16.11
N HIS A 61 5.72 -4.65 -15.29
CA HIS A 61 4.28 -4.83 -15.46
C HIS A 61 3.55 -3.51 -15.71
N LYS A 62 4.24 -2.53 -16.30
CA LYS A 62 3.71 -1.19 -16.56
C LYS A 62 2.38 -1.21 -17.29
N ASP A 63 2.26 -2.02 -18.33
CA ASP A 63 1.05 -2.10 -19.15
C ASP A 63 -0.13 -2.64 -18.35
N THR A 64 0.12 -3.62 -17.47
CA THR A 64 -0.92 -4.14 -16.55
C THR A 64 -1.44 -3.05 -15.64
N PHE A 65 -0.56 -2.26 -15.01
CA PHE A 65 -1.00 -1.18 -14.11
C PHE A 65 -1.61 0.02 -14.83
N ALA A 66 -1.34 0.20 -16.11
CA ALA A 66 -1.95 1.24 -16.92
C ALA A 66 -3.44 0.99 -17.21
N GLU A 67 -3.92 -0.25 -17.03
CA GLU A 67 -5.34 -0.61 -17.20
C GLU A 67 -6.21 -0.20 -15.99
N TYR A 68 -5.60 0.20 -14.87
CA TYR A 68 -6.30 0.60 -13.64
C TYR A 68 -6.28 2.11 -13.44
N ASP A 69 -7.34 2.66 -12.85
CA ASP A 69 -7.40 4.07 -12.46
C ASP A 69 -6.43 4.42 -11.34
N ALA A 70 -6.19 3.46 -10.44
CA ALA A 70 -5.34 3.65 -9.26
C ALA A 70 -4.66 2.36 -8.81
N VAL A 71 -3.53 2.50 -8.15
CA VAL A 71 -2.78 1.43 -7.49
C VAL A 71 -2.66 1.74 -6.00
N ALA A 72 -3.11 0.81 -5.16
CA ALA A 72 -2.93 0.87 -3.71
C ALA A 72 -1.83 -0.08 -3.26
N LEU A 73 -0.95 0.39 -2.38
CA LEU A 73 0.16 -0.37 -1.80
C LEU A 73 -0.14 -0.70 -0.35
N VAL A 74 -0.14 -1.98 -0.03
CA VAL A 74 -0.40 -2.49 1.33
C VAL A 74 0.67 -3.51 1.69
N ASP A 75 1.19 -3.44 2.90
CA ASP A 75 2.15 -4.41 3.40
C ASP A 75 1.50 -5.79 3.60
N ALA A 76 2.26 -6.85 3.32
CA ALA A 76 1.75 -8.21 3.30
C ALA A 76 1.27 -8.73 4.68
N ASP A 77 1.71 -8.11 5.77
CA ASP A 77 1.34 -8.42 7.16
C ASP A 77 0.27 -7.48 7.74
N GLY A 78 -0.17 -6.48 6.97
CA GLY A 78 -1.20 -5.54 7.40
C GLY A 78 -2.59 -6.16 7.55
N ILE A 79 -3.38 -5.64 8.49
CA ILE A 79 -4.82 -5.90 8.62
C ILE A 79 -5.55 -4.80 7.89
N VAL A 80 -6.37 -5.17 6.90
CA VAL A 80 -7.08 -4.22 6.04
C VAL A 80 -8.53 -4.11 6.47
N ASP A 81 -9.00 -2.86 6.68
CA ASP A 81 -10.40 -2.57 6.97
C ASP A 81 -11.28 -2.92 5.75
N PRO A 82 -12.49 -3.50 5.94
CA PRO A 82 -13.37 -3.84 4.82
C PRO A 82 -13.72 -2.67 3.90
N ARG A 83 -13.73 -1.43 4.40
CA ARG A 83 -14.04 -0.21 3.63
C ARG A 83 -12.82 0.44 2.99
N PHE A 84 -11.62 -0.10 3.19
CA PHE A 84 -10.38 0.51 2.72
C PHE A 84 -10.43 0.90 1.23
N LEU A 85 -10.83 -0.02 0.35
CA LEU A 85 -10.91 0.26 -1.10
C LEU A 85 -12.00 1.28 -1.43
N ALA A 86 -13.13 1.25 -0.73
CA ALA A 86 -14.21 2.20 -0.93
C ALA A 86 -13.78 3.63 -0.55
N GLU A 87 -13.10 3.80 0.59
CA GLU A 87 -12.60 5.09 1.05
C GLU A 87 -11.48 5.64 0.14
N ILE A 88 -10.57 4.78 -0.34
CA ILE A 88 -9.56 5.15 -1.33
C ILE A 88 -10.23 5.62 -2.63
N SER A 89 -11.19 4.85 -3.15
CA SER A 89 -11.93 5.18 -4.37
C SER A 89 -12.67 6.50 -4.24
N ALA A 90 -13.36 6.72 -3.11
CA ALA A 90 -14.05 7.98 -2.82
C ALA A 90 -13.08 9.17 -2.78
N SER A 91 -11.94 9.02 -2.12
CA SER A 91 -10.91 10.08 -2.06
C SER A 91 -10.33 10.40 -3.44
N LEU A 92 -9.99 9.38 -4.23
CA LEU A 92 -9.45 9.54 -5.57
C LEU A 92 -10.51 9.96 -6.61
N SER A 93 -11.81 9.99 -6.28
CA SER A 93 -12.85 10.52 -7.17
C SER A 93 -12.73 12.04 -7.37
N HIS A 94 -12.08 12.75 -6.43
CA HIS A 94 -11.78 14.17 -6.55
C HIS A 94 -10.62 14.39 -7.53
N PRO A 95 -10.80 15.14 -8.64
CA PRO A 95 -9.78 15.26 -9.70
C PRO A 95 -8.44 15.81 -9.24
N GLU A 96 -8.44 16.65 -8.20
CA GLU A 96 -7.24 17.26 -7.62
C GLU A 96 -6.44 16.30 -6.76
N VAL A 97 -7.07 15.21 -6.27
CA VAL A 97 -6.40 14.22 -5.43
C VAL A 97 -5.65 13.22 -6.29
N LYS A 98 -4.34 13.17 -6.16
CA LYS A 98 -3.45 12.30 -6.93
C LYS A 98 -2.89 11.16 -6.10
N VAL A 99 -2.71 11.39 -4.80
CA VAL A 99 -2.15 10.44 -3.85
C VAL A 99 -3.01 10.47 -2.58
N VAL A 100 -3.26 9.31 -2.02
CA VAL A 100 -4.00 9.14 -0.76
C VAL A 100 -3.16 8.30 0.19
N GLN A 101 -3.06 8.74 1.44
CA GLN A 101 -2.53 7.94 2.53
C GLN A 101 -3.68 7.55 3.45
N ALA A 102 -4.00 6.27 3.52
CA ALA A 102 -4.93 5.77 4.53
C ALA A 102 -4.31 5.85 5.92
N TRP A 103 -5.15 6.08 6.93
CA TRP A 103 -4.69 5.97 8.31
C TRP A 103 -4.39 4.52 8.64
N TYR A 104 -3.27 4.27 9.32
CA TYR A 104 -2.97 2.97 9.90
C TYR A 104 -2.41 3.10 11.31
N GLY A 105 -2.66 2.09 12.12
CA GLY A 105 -2.29 2.08 13.52
C GLY A 105 -2.03 0.67 14.04
N VAL A 106 -2.03 0.51 15.35
CA VAL A 106 -1.85 -0.77 16.03
C VAL A 106 -3.19 -1.46 16.20
N SER A 107 -3.29 -2.74 15.82
CA SER A 107 -4.53 -3.51 15.87
C SER A 107 -4.90 -4.01 17.29
N ASN A 108 -3.93 -4.03 18.21
CA ASN A 108 -4.09 -4.58 19.56
C ASN A 108 -3.59 -3.61 20.67
N PRO A 109 -4.12 -2.36 20.74
CA PRO A 109 -3.64 -1.34 21.67
C PRO A 109 -3.77 -1.79 23.15
N ASP A 110 -4.74 -2.63 23.46
CA ASP A 110 -5.03 -3.11 24.83
C ASP A 110 -4.16 -4.30 25.26
N ALA A 111 -3.27 -4.80 24.41
CA ALA A 111 -2.41 -5.94 24.74
C ALA A 111 -1.31 -5.60 25.77
N GLY A 112 -1.07 -4.31 26.03
CA GLY A 112 -0.15 -3.85 27.06
C GLY A 112 0.25 -2.38 26.91
N TRP A 113 0.96 -1.86 27.90
CA TRP A 113 1.34 -0.44 27.90
C TRP A 113 2.22 -0.02 26.71
N ARG A 114 3.06 -0.94 26.19
CA ARG A 114 3.90 -0.66 25.03
C ARG A 114 3.07 -0.48 23.76
N THR A 115 2.10 -1.39 23.54
CA THR A 115 1.20 -1.31 22.39
C THR A 115 0.28 -0.10 22.47
N ALA A 116 -0.17 0.27 23.70
CA ALA A 116 -0.93 1.48 23.93
C ALA A 116 -0.12 2.74 23.60
N LEU A 117 1.15 2.83 24.02
CA LEU A 117 2.04 3.95 23.67
C LEU A 117 2.32 4.01 22.17
N THR A 118 2.56 2.86 21.54
CA THR A 118 2.76 2.78 20.09
C THR A 118 1.49 3.26 19.34
N TRP A 119 0.32 2.83 19.79
CA TRP A 119 -0.95 3.28 19.23
C TRP A 119 -1.12 4.81 19.37
N ALA A 120 -0.83 5.38 20.54
CA ALA A 120 -0.90 6.83 20.76
C ALA A 120 0.08 7.59 19.85
N GLY A 121 1.31 7.09 19.69
CA GLY A 121 2.30 7.64 18.78
C GLY A 121 1.82 7.60 17.31
N PHE A 122 1.25 6.48 16.89
CA PHE A 122 0.71 6.34 15.54
C PHE A 122 -0.52 7.22 15.31
N ALA A 123 -1.40 7.35 16.30
CA ALA A 123 -2.55 8.26 16.21
C ALA A 123 -2.10 9.72 16.01
N LEU A 124 -1.01 10.12 16.66
CA LEU A 124 -0.44 11.45 16.48
C LEU A 124 0.24 11.60 15.10
N ILE A 125 1.13 10.66 14.74
CA ILE A 125 1.99 10.77 13.55
C ILE A 125 1.22 10.46 12.27
N ASN A 126 0.35 9.44 12.27
CA ASN A 126 -0.36 8.97 11.10
C ASN A 126 -1.79 9.53 10.98
N GLY A 127 -2.32 10.10 12.05
CA GLY A 127 -3.65 10.67 12.10
C GLY A 127 -3.64 12.19 12.23
N LEU A 128 -3.38 12.68 13.43
CA LEU A 128 -3.55 14.11 13.76
C LEU A 128 -2.62 15.03 12.95
N ARG A 129 -1.34 14.67 12.83
CA ARG A 129 -0.36 15.51 12.12
C ARG A 129 -0.67 15.65 10.63
N PRO A 130 -0.93 14.58 9.85
CA PRO A 130 -1.31 14.70 8.44
C PRO A 130 -2.63 15.45 8.26
N ALA A 131 -3.64 15.17 9.09
CA ALA A 131 -4.93 15.88 9.03
C ALA A 131 -4.76 17.38 9.27
N GLY A 132 -3.96 17.77 10.27
CA GLY A 132 -3.63 19.17 10.54
C GLY A 132 -2.92 19.83 9.36
N ARG A 133 -1.92 19.18 8.76
CA ARG A 133 -1.20 19.70 7.56
C ARG A 133 -2.16 19.92 6.39
N THR A 134 -3.01 18.94 6.09
CA THR A 134 -4.00 19.03 5.00
C THR A 134 -4.99 20.15 5.27
N HIS A 135 -5.48 20.30 6.52
CA HIS A 135 -6.37 21.38 6.90
C HIS A 135 -5.79 22.78 6.64
N TRP A 136 -4.48 22.94 6.81
CA TRP A 136 -3.77 24.19 6.54
C TRP A 136 -3.26 24.32 5.09
N GLY A 137 -3.75 23.47 4.18
CA GLY A 137 -3.38 23.51 2.75
C GLY A 137 -2.00 22.90 2.43
N GLY A 138 -1.39 22.19 3.38
CA GLY A 138 -0.18 21.40 3.13
C GLY A 138 -0.49 19.99 2.65
N THR A 139 0.55 19.26 2.23
CA THR A 139 0.45 17.85 1.84
C THR A 139 0.63 16.92 3.03
N ALA A 140 -0.06 15.80 3.04
CA ALA A 140 0.21 14.69 3.95
C ALA A 140 1.47 13.92 3.50
N ASP A 141 2.20 13.35 4.47
CA ASP A 141 3.31 12.45 4.17
C ASP A 141 2.76 11.05 3.83
N ILE A 142 3.39 10.33 2.93
CA ILE A 142 3.14 8.89 2.74
C ILE A 142 3.90 8.07 3.79
N LYS A 143 3.41 6.86 4.11
CA LYS A 143 3.84 6.08 5.29
C LYS A 143 4.11 4.60 5.00
N GLY A 144 4.41 4.24 3.77
CA GLY A 144 4.84 2.90 3.37
C GLY A 144 3.73 1.86 3.22
N SER A 145 2.65 1.94 3.99
CA SER A 145 1.50 1.03 3.87
C SER A 145 0.20 1.80 3.82
N GLY A 146 -0.78 1.31 3.05
CA GLY A 146 -2.06 1.98 2.86
C GLY A 146 -1.96 3.24 1.98
N MET A 147 -0.95 3.33 1.14
CA MET A 147 -0.81 4.39 0.13
C MET A 147 -1.59 4.02 -1.12
N ALA A 148 -2.21 5.00 -1.75
CA ALA A 148 -2.81 4.82 -3.07
C ALA A 148 -2.48 5.99 -3.99
N PHE A 149 -2.23 5.68 -5.23
CA PHE A 149 -1.82 6.61 -6.27
C PHE A 149 -2.73 6.47 -7.49
N ARG A 150 -3.02 7.56 -8.18
CA ARG A 150 -3.51 7.42 -9.54
C ARG A 150 -2.45 6.72 -10.38
N SER A 151 -2.87 5.76 -11.21
CA SER A 151 -1.93 4.98 -12.03
C SER A 151 -1.08 5.87 -12.92
N GLU A 152 -1.66 6.90 -13.53
CA GLU A 152 -0.94 7.87 -14.35
C GLU A 152 0.24 8.54 -13.61
N VAL A 153 0.05 8.86 -12.32
CA VAL A 153 1.07 9.49 -11.48
C VAL A 153 2.15 8.49 -11.12
N LEU A 154 1.75 7.34 -10.59
CA LEU A 154 2.70 6.30 -10.19
C LEU A 154 3.57 5.80 -11.35
N LEU A 155 2.96 5.61 -12.54
CA LEU A 155 3.68 5.14 -13.72
C LEU A 155 4.54 6.23 -14.39
N ALA A 156 4.21 7.50 -14.19
CA ALA A 156 5.03 8.61 -14.68
C ALA A 156 6.30 8.81 -13.84
N TYR A 157 6.18 8.70 -12.52
CA TYR A 157 7.30 8.92 -11.59
C TYR A 157 8.08 7.64 -11.27
N GLY A 158 7.43 6.46 -11.38
CA GLY A 158 8.01 5.20 -10.94
C GLY A 158 8.18 5.12 -9.44
N TRP A 159 9.10 4.29 -8.98
CA TRP A 159 9.46 4.17 -7.56
C TRP A 159 10.97 4.40 -7.37
N PRO A 160 11.43 5.65 -7.20
CA PRO A 160 12.86 5.98 -7.12
C PRO A 160 13.46 5.84 -5.71
N ALA A 161 12.73 5.30 -4.75
CA ALA A 161 13.13 5.22 -3.34
C ALA A 161 13.58 3.79 -2.98
N TYR A 162 14.83 3.64 -2.56
CA TYR A 162 15.48 2.33 -2.39
C TYR A 162 16.04 2.07 -0.99
N SER A 163 15.96 3.03 -0.08
CA SER A 163 16.44 2.83 1.29
C SER A 163 15.46 1.99 2.13
N ILE A 164 15.84 1.71 3.38
CA ILE A 164 14.97 1.01 4.34
C ILE A 164 13.72 1.84 4.70
N VAL A 165 13.79 3.15 4.49
CA VAL A 165 12.72 4.13 4.72
C VAL A 165 12.23 4.72 3.39
N GLU A 166 12.01 3.86 2.41
CA GLU A 166 11.66 4.20 1.04
C GLU A 166 10.42 5.08 0.92
N ASP A 167 9.50 4.98 1.87
CA ASP A 167 8.29 5.78 1.96
C ASP A 167 8.56 7.25 2.34
N ILE A 168 9.68 7.52 3.02
CA ILE A 168 10.09 8.88 3.37
C ILE A 168 10.90 9.51 2.23
N GLU A 169 11.57 8.69 1.43
CA GLU A 169 12.33 9.14 0.26
C GLU A 169 11.45 9.48 -0.93
N PHE A 170 10.32 8.81 -1.07
CA PHE A 170 9.36 9.00 -2.16
C PHE A 170 8.61 10.32 -2.01
#